data_a7fa710f66115d980231db32eb467936
#
_entry.id   a7fa710f66115d980231db32eb467936
#
_cell.length_a   1.000
_cell.length_b   1.000
_cell.length_c   1.000
_cell.angle_alpha   90.00
_cell.angle_beta   90.00
_cell.angle_gamma   90.00
#
_symmetry.space_group_name_H-M   'P 1'
#
loop_
_entity.id
_entity.type
_entity.pdbx_description
1 polymer ?
#
loop_
_entity_poly.entity_id
_entity_poly.type
_entity_poly.pdbx_seq_one_letter_code
_entity_poly.pdbx_strand_id
1 'polypeptide(L)'
;DAILFNVRPNSFTIGGAYAELRVNELNNTLSLVFEVWDQNAEQFTHNKQSAFEHQVLHYLSINPEVLDFNSQIRQQAQLEFKHAKDKCLAENKFFHAINVQPCVDTPVKITVPTIQKKRTPKPNVGSRKYETYPSMSNEMYEDIIAEIYKCGQSIERKPLLYIGKDEESLRDMFLLRLECRYDNVTATGETFNYGGKTDICLKDATSGANLFIAECKFWHGAKAMHYAIDQLFERYLTVRDTKVALIFFVKGDNFTSVIDSIKKELPTHKLFVRNSGERAESSFSYIFHLPTDDAKPIYLEVMIFHLPKLKED
;
A
#
# COMPACT_ATOMS: atom_id res chain seq x y z
N ASP A 1 -9.99 -14.09 23.56
CA ASP A 1 -9.16 -13.58 22.61
C ASP A 1 -9.44 -14.05 21.19
N ALA A 2 -10.24 -13.27 20.44
CA ALA A 2 -10.65 -13.55 19.07
C ALA A 2 -9.44 -13.69 18.12
N ILE A 3 -8.30 -13.08 18.43
CA ILE A 3 -7.06 -13.15 17.62
C ILE A 3 -6.50 -14.57 17.56
N LEU A 4 -6.63 -15.36 18.61
CA LEU A 4 -6.13 -16.75 18.65
C LEU A 4 -6.82 -17.66 17.67
N PHE A 5 -8.08 -17.39 17.31
CA PHE A 5 -8.84 -18.17 16.34
C PHE A 5 -8.46 -17.90 14.88
N ASN A 6 -7.68 -16.85 14.62
CA ASN A 6 -7.12 -16.54 13.30
C ASN A 6 -5.72 -17.16 13.09
N VAL A 7 -5.12 -17.72 14.12
CA VAL A 7 -3.82 -18.41 14.03
C VAL A 7 -4.06 -19.87 13.65
N ARG A 8 -3.55 -20.30 12.49
CA ARG A 8 -3.62 -21.70 12.09
C ARG A 8 -2.63 -22.53 12.92
N PRO A 9 -3.07 -23.59 13.61
CA PRO A 9 -2.16 -24.45 14.35
C PRO A 9 -1.26 -25.25 13.39
N ASN A 10 -0.06 -25.63 13.85
CA ASN A 10 0.93 -26.38 13.08
C ASN A 10 0.50 -27.80 12.70
N SER A 11 -0.56 -28.33 13.29
CA SER A 11 -1.14 -29.65 12.95
C SER A 11 -2.56 -29.46 12.42
N PHE A 12 -2.77 -29.86 11.17
CA PHE A 12 -4.07 -29.84 10.51
C PHE A 12 -4.66 -31.23 10.54
N THR A 13 -5.72 -31.43 11.31
CA THR A 13 -6.51 -32.67 11.23
C THR A 13 -7.74 -32.38 10.38
N ILE A 14 -7.79 -32.98 9.17
CA ILE A 14 -9.00 -32.96 8.34
C ILE A 14 -9.92 -34.05 8.90
N GLY A 15 -10.80 -33.67 9.80
CA GLY A 15 -11.80 -34.58 10.38
C GLY A 15 -13.16 -33.86 10.41
N GLY A 16 -14.06 -34.32 9.54
CA GLY A 16 -15.29 -33.66 9.20
C GLY A 16 -16.31 -33.53 10.33
N ALA A 17 -16.37 -32.38 10.95
CA ALA A 17 -17.63 -31.86 11.44
C ALA A 17 -18.01 -30.69 10.55
N TYR A 18 -19.14 -30.79 9.86
CA TYR A 18 -19.67 -29.74 8.99
C TYR A 18 -20.29 -28.64 9.86
N ALA A 19 -19.42 -27.85 10.52
CA ALA A 19 -19.81 -26.70 11.28
C ALA A 19 -18.94 -25.50 10.87
N GLU A 20 -19.56 -24.39 10.56
CA GLU A 20 -18.87 -23.13 10.30
C GLU A 20 -18.62 -22.40 11.62
N LEU A 21 -17.35 -22.14 11.93
CA LEU A 21 -16.96 -21.33 13.07
C LEU A 21 -16.99 -19.85 12.69
N ARG A 22 -17.85 -19.07 13.35
CA ARG A 22 -17.93 -17.60 13.19
C ARG A 22 -17.43 -16.90 14.44
N VAL A 23 -16.48 -16.00 14.27
CA VAL A 23 -15.92 -15.18 15.34
C VAL A 23 -16.48 -13.76 15.21
N ASN A 24 -17.10 -13.26 16.26
CA ASN A 24 -17.53 -11.87 16.35
C ASN A 24 -16.61 -11.12 17.31
N GLU A 25 -15.69 -10.33 16.76
CA GLU A 25 -14.70 -9.57 17.53
C GLU A 25 -15.32 -8.45 18.37
N LEU A 26 -16.44 -7.87 17.90
CA LEU A 26 -17.11 -6.76 18.60
C LEU A 26 -17.72 -7.19 19.93
N ASN A 27 -18.25 -8.42 19.98
CA ASN A 27 -18.96 -8.95 21.14
C ASN A 27 -18.18 -10.04 21.88
N ASN A 28 -16.97 -10.37 21.43
CA ASN A 28 -16.15 -11.49 21.93
C ASN A 28 -16.94 -12.81 21.99
N THR A 29 -17.73 -13.10 20.94
CA THR A 29 -18.53 -14.31 20.89
C THR A 29 -18.06 -15.24 19.77
N LEU A 30 -18.08 -16.54 20.09
CA LEU A 30 -17.87 -17.63 19.16
C LEU A 30 -19.19 -18.30 18.86
N SER A 31 -19.49 -18.54 17.60
CA SER A 31 -20.70 -19.21 17.14
C SER A 31 -20.32 -20.37 16.24
N LEU A 32 -20.85 -21.57 16.55
CA LEU A 32 -20.80 -22.73 15.65
C LEU A 32 -22.13 -22.82 14.91
N VAL A 33 -22.08 -22.73 13.59
CA VAL A 33 -23.25 -22.81 12.71
C VAL A 33 -23.26 -24.19 12.06
N PHE A 34 -24.35 -24.93 12.26
CA PHE A 34 -24.54 -26.25 11.72
C PHE A 34 -25.61 -26.25 10.63
N GLU A 35 -25.35 -26.90 9.52
CA GLU A 35 -26.38 -27.25 8.55
C GLU A 35 -26.92 -28.64 8.94
N VAL A 36 -28.23 -28.73 9.19
CA VAL A 36 -28.90 -29.97 9.60
C VAL A 36 -29.73 -30.49 8.44
N TRP A 37 -29.28 -31.55 7.81
CA TRP A 37 -29.94 -32.18 6.68
C TRP A 37 -30.92 -33.31 7.10
N ASP A 38 -30.60 -33.95 8.26
CA ASP A 38 -31.38 -35.03 8.84
C ASP A 38 -31.83 -34.68 10.27
N GLN A 39 -33.06 -34.98 10.63
CA GLN A 39 -33.62 -34.73 11.97
C GLN A 39 -33.15 -35.79 13.00
N ASN A 40 -31.95 -36.31 12.83
CA ASN A 40 -31.35 -37.28 13.76
C ASN A 40 -30.64 -36.57 14.92
N ALA A 41 -31.27 -36.51 16.09
CA ALA A 41 -30.78 -35.86 17.28
C ALA A 41 -29.47 -36.42 17.83
N GLU A 42 -29.26 -37.74 17.71
CA GLU A 42 -28.03 -38.39 18.16
C GLU A 42 -26.86 -38.00 17.28
N GLN A 43 -27.05 -38.02 15.96
CA GLN A 43 -26.03 -37.63 14.99
C GLN A 43 -25.67 -36.14 15.15
N PHE A 44 -26.68 -35.26 15.38
CA PHE A 44 -26.46 -33.85 15.65
C PHE A 44 -25.64 -33.64 16.93
N THR A 45 -25.97 -34.36 18.00
CA THR A 45 -25.25 -34.27 19.27
C THR A 45 -23.79 -34.69 19.11
N HIS A 46 -23.53 -35.77 18.37
CA HIS A 46 -22.19 -36.23 18.07
C HIS A 46 -21.40 -35.19 17.23
N ASN A 47 -22.00 -34.67 16.18
CA ASN A 47 -21.36 -33.65 15.31
C ASN A 47 -21.08 -32.35 16.09
N LYS A 48 -22.00 -31.93 16.96
CA LYS A 48 -21.81 -30.77 17.85
C LYS A 48 -20.61 -30.97 18.79
N GLN A 49 -20.53 -32.14 19.43
CA GLN A 49 -19.42 -32.46 20.32
C GLN A 49 -18.09 -32.51 19.59
N SER A 50 -18.04 -33.17 18.44
CA SER A 50 -16.87 -33.28 17.59
C SER A 50 -16.41 -31.89 17.09
N ALA A 51 -17.32 -31.05 16.64
CA ALA A 51 -16.99 -29.69 16.20
C ALA A 51 -16.43 -28.84 17.34
N PHE A 52 -17.01 -28.94 18.54
CA PHE A 52 -16.52 -28.23 19.71
C PHE A 52 -15.10 -28.67 20.10
N GLU A 53 -14.86 -29.99 20.14
CA GLU A 53 -13.54 -30.54 20.49
C GLU A 53 -12.46 -30.15 19.47
N HIS A 54 -12.73 -30.26 18.17
CA HIS A 54 -11.74 -30.03 17.12
C HIS A 54 -11.58 -28.56 16.74
N GLN A 55 -12.63 -27.76 16.85
CA GLN A 55 -12.57 -26.35 16.41
C GLN A 55 -12.46 -25.35 17.56
N VAL A 56 -12.86 -25.69 18.77
CA VAL A 56 -12.80 -24.78 19.93
C VAL A 56 -11.72 -25.20 20.92
N LEU A 57 -11.77 -26.42 21.45
CA LEU A 57 -10.82 -26.85 22.47
C LEU A 57 -9.39 -26.91 21.97
N HIS A 58 -9.20 -27.27 20.70
CA HIS A 58 -7.87 -27.29 20.10
C HIS A 58 -7.24 -25.90 20.09
N TYR A 59 -7.99 -24.84 19.76
CA TYR A 59 -7.48 -23.47 19.80
C TYR A 59 -7.23 -22.96 21.24
N LEU A 60 -8.03 -23.42 22.21
CA LEU A 60 -7.80 -23.07 23.61
C LEU A 60 -6.51 -23.69 24.17
N SER A 61 -6.05 -24.82 23.61
CA SER A 61 -4.79 -25.45 24.01
C SER A 61 -3.55 -24.63 23.60
N ILE A 62 -3.67 -23.73 22.63
CA ILE A 62 -2.59 -22.83 22.21
C ILE A 62 -2.32 -21.72 23.23
N ASN A 63 -3.31 -21.38 24.06
CA ASN A 63 -3.19 -20.29 25.01
C ASN A 63 -2.03 -20.43 26.02
N PRO A 64 -1.76 -21.61 26.61
CA PRO A 64 -0.59 -21.82 27.46
C PRO A 64 0.74 -21.60 26.72
N GLU A 65 0.86 -22.04 25.47
CA GLU A 65 2.07 -21.85 24.65
C GLU A 65 2.34 -20.38 24.36
N VAL A 66 1.28 -19.61 24.06
CA VAL A 66 1.37 -18.15 23.84
C VAL A 66 1.78 -17.42 25.13
N LEU A 67 1.26 -17.83 26.28
CA LEU A 67 1.63 -17.24 27.57
C LEU A 67 3.08 -17.54 27.92
N ASP A 68 3.54 -18.77 27.66
CA ASP A 68 4.94 -19.18 27.89
C ASP A 68 5.87 -18.40 26.96
N PHE A 69 5.58 -18.33 25.67
CA PHE A 69 6.34 -17.57 24.70
C PHE A 69 6.44 -16.07 25.08
N ASN A 70 5.32 -15.46 25.48
CA ASN A 70 5.32 -14.06 25.92
C ASN A 70 6.16 -13.85 27.20
N SER A 71 6.18 -14.83 28.08
CA SER A 71 7.04 -14.84 29.27
C SER A 71 8.52 -14.90 28.89
N GLN A 72 8.88 -15.78 27.96
CA GLN A 72 10.24 -15.92 27.46
C GLN A 72 10.74 -14.65 26.77
N ILE A 73 9.92 -14.00 25.93
CA ILE A 73 10.28 -12.71 25.29
C ILE A 73 10.62 -11.66 26.34
N ARG A 74 9.82 -11.55 27.39
CA ARG A 74 10.06 -10.56 28.46
C ARG A 74 11.38 -10.82 29.18
N GLN A 75 11.67 -12.08 29.49
CA GLN A 75 12.92 -12.47 30.15
C GLN A 75 14.12 -12.19 29.24
N GLN A 76 14.03 -12.58 27.98
CA GLN A 76 15.10 -12.31 27.00
C GLN A 76 15.37 -10.80 26.83
N ALA A 77 14.33 -10.00 26.72
CA ALA A 77 14.46 -8.55 26.63
C ALA A 77 15.16 -7.94 27.85
N GLN A 78 14.88 -8.45 29.07
CA GLN A 78 15.56 -8.00 30.29
C GLN A 78 17.06 -8.40 30.31
N LEU A 79 17.37 -9.61 29.83
CA LEU A 79 18.76 -10.07 29.72
C LEU A 79 19.56 -9.22 28.72
N GLU A 80 18.99 -8.97 27.54
CA GLU A 80 19.64 -8.12 26.51
C GLU A 80 19.86 -6.68 27.01
N PHE A 81 18.86 -6.12 27.69
CA PHE A 81 18.99 -4.79 28.28
C PHE A 81 20.11 -4.76 29.33
N LYS A 82 20.19 -5.79 30.18
CA LYS A 82 21.27 -5.90 31.19
C LYS A 82 22.62 -6.00 30.53
N HIS A 83 22.79 -6.85 29.50
CA HIS A 83 24.05 -6.99 28.73
C HIS A 83 24.47 -5.67 28.11
N ALA A 84 23.55 -4.95 27.45
CA ALA A 84 23.82 -3.65 26.84
C ALA A 84 24.27 -2.62 27.89
N LYS A 85 23.59 -2.61 29.04
CA LYS A 85 23.94 -1.72 30.16
C LYS A 85 25.33 -2.04 30.72
N ASP A 86 25.64 -3.33 30.97
CA ASP A 86 26.93 -3.75 31.51
C ASP A 86 28.09 -3.44 30.54
N LYS A 87 27.87 -3.63 29.24
CA LYS A 87 28.80 -3.24 28.18
C LYS A 87 29.09 -1.74 28.21
N CYS A 88 28.06 -0.91 28.26
CA CYS A 88 28.15 0.55 28.31
C CYS A 88 28.92 1.00 29.57
N LEU A 89 28.65 0.39 30.72
CA LEU A 89 29.38 0.67 31.97
C LEU A 89 30.85 0.25 31.90
N ALA A 90 31.17 -0.86 31.27
CA ALA A 90 32.55 -1.31 31.06
C ALA A 90 33.31 -0.36 30.15
N GLU A 91 32.68 0.07 29.03
CA GLU A 91 33.29 1.06 28.12
C GLU A 91 33.56 2.39 28.81
N ASN A 92 32.60 2.90 29.59
CA ASN A 92 32.81 4.12 30.37
C ASN A 92 33.92 3.99 31.39
N LYS A 93 34.01 2.86 32.11
CA LYS A 93 35.15 2.61 33.04
C LYS A 93 36.49 2.57 32.31
N PHE A 94 36.53 1.97 31.12
CA PHE A 94 37.74 1.95 30.30
C PHE A 94 38.17 3.36 29.89
N PHE A 95 37.26 4.20 29.38
CA PHE A 95 37.56 5.58 29.01
C PHE A 95 38.02 6.42 30.22
N HIS A 96 37.46 6.22 31.39
CA HIS A 96 37.95 6.83 32.61
C HIS A 96 39.32 6.37 33.01
N ALA A 97 39.64 5.08 32.85
CA ALA A 97 40.95 4.52 33.21
C ALA A 97 42.06 5.03 32.32
N ILE A 98 41.79 5.31 31.03
CA ILE A 98 42.78 5.87 30.09
C ILE A 98 42.79 7.41 30.05
N ASN A 99 41.95 8.05 30.89
CA ASN A 99 41.82 9.51 31.01
C ASN A 99 41.44 10.21 29.69
N VAL A 100 40.64 9.52 28.85
CA VAL A 100 40.08 10.03 27.61
C VAL A 100 38.61 10.30 27.84
N GLN A 101 38.19 11.56 27.66
CA GLN A 101 36.77 11.87 27.62
C GLN A 101 36.23 11.55 26.24
N PRO A 102 35.12 10.74 26.12
CA PRO A 102 34.48 10.57 24.83
C PRO A 102 34.04 11.96 24.35
N CYS A 103 34.33 12.29 23.10
CA CYS A 103 33.92 13.54 22.50
C CYS A 103 32.39 13.59 22.44
N VAL A 104 31.78 14.45 23.29
CA VAL A 104 30.34 14.56 23.42
C VAL A 104 29.71 15.31 22.24
N ASP A 105 30.56 15.89 21.35
CA ASP A 105 30.12 16.74 20.24
C ASP A 105 29.78 16.01 18.93
N THR A 106 29.92 14.71 18.91
CA THR A 106 29.26 13.91 17.88
C THR A 106 27.98 13.31 18.49
N PRO A 107 26.80 13.86 18.20
CA PRO A 107 25.61 13.08 18.43
C PRO A 107 25.80 11.83 17.57
N VAL A 108 26.22 10.72 18.18
CA VAL A 108 26.01 9.42 17.60
C VAL A 108 24.49 9.34 17.47
N LYS A 109 23.98 9.84 16.37
CA LYS A 109 22.70 9.39 15.87
C LYS A 109 22.91 7.90 15.62
N ILE A 110 22.72 7.11 16.69
CA ILE A 110 22.32 5.73 16.51
C ILE A 110 20.98 5.87 15.80
N THR A 111 21.03 5.97 14.49
CA THR A 111 19.91 5.67 13.64
C THR A 111 19.70 4.18 13.87
N VAL A 112 18.99 3.87 14.96
CA VAL A 112 18.26 2.62 15.02
C VAL A 112 17.50 2.64 13.71
N PRO A 113 17.78 1.72 12.75
CA PRO A 113 16.98 1.66 11.55
C PRO A 113 15.54 1.46 12.04
N THR A 114 14.79 2.53 12.07
CA THR A 114 13.36 2.47 12.35
C THR A 114 12.85 1.67 11.19
N ILE A 115 12.52 0.40 11.46
CA ILE A 115 11.76 -0.41 10.52
C ILE A 115 10.50 0.44 10.29
N GLN A 116 10.49 1.13 9.15
CA GLN A 116 9.30 1.91 8.79
C GLN A 116 8.20 0.89 8.64
N LYS A 117 7.29 0.86 9.62
CA LYS A 117 6.08 0.05 9.50
C LYS A 117 5.43 0.46 8.19
N LYS A 118 5.11 -0.50 7.34
CA LYS A 118 4.31 -0.28 6.15
C LYS A 118 3.10 0.57 6.53
N ARG A 119 2.82 1.61 5.74
CA ARG A 119 1.69 2.49 6.00
C ARG A 119 0.43 1.85 5.46
N THR A 120 -0.62 1.81 6.26
CA THR A 120 -1.94 1.40 5.79
C THR A 120 -2.64 2.61 5.19
N PRO A 121 -3.13 2.55 3.93
CA PRO A 121 -3.96 3.59 3.38
C PRO A 121 -5.21 3.77 4.25
N LYS A 122 -5.46 5.00 4.69
CA LYS A 122 -6.64 5.29 5.50
C LYS A 122 -7.77 5.75 4.57
N PRO A 123 -8.86 4.99 4.46
CA PRO A 123 -10.05 5.48 3.78
C PRO A 123 -10.63 6.69 4.51
N ASN A 124 -11.17 7.65 3.76
CA ASN A 124 -11.86 8.80 4.33
C ASN A 124 -13.23 8.36 4.84
N VAL A 125 -13.30 7.95 6.09
CA VAL A 125 -14.57 7.67 6.76
C VAL A 125 -15.13 9.01 7.28
N GLY A 126 -16.05 9.57 6.55
CA GLY A 126 -16.78 10.76 6.99
C GLY A 126 -17.62 10.44 8.25
N SER A 127 -17.72 11.41 9.18
CA SER A 127 -18.41 11.29 10.47
C SER A 127 -19.95 11.18 10.37
N ARG A 128 -20.52 10.89 9.21
CA ARG A 128 -21.96 10.74 8.99
C ARG A 128 -22.34 9.27 8.82
N LYS A 129 -23.49 8.89 9.38
CA LYS A 129 -24.15 7.55 9.38
C LYS A 129 -24.49 6.94 8.01
N TYR A 130 -23.81 7.31 6.94
CA TYR A 130 -23.90 6.65 5.66
C TYR A 130 -22.64 5.79 5.48
N GLU A 131 -22.79 4.57 5.00
CA GLU A 131 -21.68 3.76 4.51
C GLU A 131 -21.02 4.52 3.36
N THR A 132 -20.06 5.35 3.71
CA THR A 132 -19.26 6.07 2.73
C THR A 132 -18.32 5.05 2.12
N TYR A 133 -18.37 4.93 0.81
CA TYR A 133 -17.36 4.15 0.08
C TYR A 133 -15.97 4.63 0.49
N PRO A 134 -15.05 3.70 0.79
CA PRO A 134 -13.69 4.06 1.15
C PRO A 134 -13.08 4.87 0.01
N SER A 135 -12.73 6.11 0.29
CA SER A 135 -11.94 6.95 -0.59
C SER A 135 -10.60 7.20 0.07
N MET A 136 -9.55 7.29 -0.74
CA MET A 136 -8.21 7.59 -0.22
C MET A 136 -8.18 8.96 0.46
N SER A 137 -7.54 9.08 1.63
CA SER A 137 -7.31 10.36 2.28
C SER A 137 -6.35 11.24 1.45
N ASN A 138 -6.39 12.56 1.65
CA ASN A 138 -5.48 13.45 0.94
C ASN A 138 -4.03 13.18 1.32
N GLU A 139 -3.75 12.95 2.60
CA GLU A 139 -2.40 12.67 3.11
C GLU A 139 -1.81 11.39 2.48
N MET A 140 -2.65 10.38 2.28
CA MET A 140 -2.22 9.14 1.62
C MET A 140 -1.96 9.35 0.14
N TYR A 141 -2.81 10.14 -0.53
CA TYR A 141 -2.59 10.51 -1.94
C TYR A 141 -1.26 11.26 -2.12
N GLU A 142 -1.00 12.25 -1.26
CA GLU A 142 0.26 12.99 -1.24
C GLU A 142 1.48 12.07 -1.04
N ASP A 143 1.37 11.11 -0.13
CA ASP A 143 2.45 10.14 0.13
C ASP A 143 2.70 9.22 -1.08
N ILE A 144 1.64 8.73 -1.73
CA ILE A 144 1.74 7.90 -2.94
C ILE A 144 2.40 8.66 -4.09
N ILE A 145 1.93 9.89 -4.36
CA ILE A 145 2.52 10.75 -5.40
C ILE A 145 4.01 11.00 -5.12
N ALA A 146 4.36 11.32 -3.88
CA ALA A 146 5.76 11.53 -3.49
C ALA A 146 6.63 10.28 -3.68
N GLU A 147 6.09 9.08 -3.39
CA GLU A 147 6.82 7.82 -3.58
C GLU A 147 6.98 7.46 -5.06
N ILE A 148 5.96 7.66 -5.88
CA ILE A 148 6.04 7.49 -7.33
C ILE A 148 7.09 8.45 -7.90
N TYR A 149 7.04 9.72 -7.51
CA TYR A 149 7.99 10.74 -7.98
C TYR A 149 9.45 10.39 -7.64
N LYS A 150 9.72 9.99 -6.39
CA LYS A 150 11.05 9.53 -5.96
C LYS A 150 11.51 8.27 -6.69
N CYS A 151 10.60 7.35 -6.97
CA CYS A 151 10.87 6.14 -7.75
C CYS A 151 11.29 6.52 -9.17
N GLY A 152 10.54 7.38 -9.85
CA GLY A 152 10.84 7.87 -11.19
C GLY A 152 12.20 8.57 -11.27
N GLN A 153 12.49 9.48 -10.33
CA GLN A 153 13.82 10.11 -10.23
C GLN A 153 14.97 9.09 -10.01
N SER A 154 14.68 7.98 -9.32
CA SER A 154 15.67 6.91 -9.13
C SER A 154 15.88 6.10 -10.40
N ILE A 155 14.85 5.95 -11.22
CA ILE A 155 14.93 5.31 -12.55
C ILE A 155 15.75 6.19 -13.50
N GLU A 156 15.49 7.50 -13.57
CA GLU A 156 16.24 8.47 -14.40
C GLU A 156 17.73 8.39 -14.18
N ARG A 157 18.16 8.21 -12.95
CA ARG A 157 19.60 8.13 -12.58
C ARG A 157 20.25 6.80 -12.92
N LYS A 158 19.49 5.81 -13.38
CA LYS A 158 19.98 4.44 -13.58
C LYS A 158 19.60 3.92 -14.97
N PRO A 159 20.36 4.25 -16.02
CA PRO A 159 20.04 3.87 -17.39
C PRO A 159 19.71 2.40 -17.60
N LEU A 160 20.38 1.50 -16.89
CA LEU A 160 20.10 0.06 -16.97
C LEU A 160 18.68 -0.34 -16.59
N LEU A 161 17.96 0.52 -15.85
CA LEU A 161 16.58 0.26 -15.47
C LEU A 161 15.59 0.59 -16.59
N TYR A 162 15.93 1.50 -17.52
CA TYR A 162 14.98 1.95 -18.53
C TYR A 162 15.37 1.67 -19.98
N ILE A 163 16.67 1.41 -20.26
CA ILE A 163 17.11 1.12 -21.63
C ILE A 163 16.45 -0.16 -22.14
N GLY A 164 15.85 -0.09 -23.32
CA GLY A 164 15.16 -1.22 -23.94
C GLY A 164 13.86 -1.65 -23.25
N LYS A 165 13.41 -0.89 -22.23
CA LYS A 165 12.16 -1.19 -21.53
C LYS A 165 10.95 -0.55 -22.23
N ASP A 166 9.83 -1.25 -22.17
CA ASP A 166 8.49 -0.80 -22.55
C ASP A 166 7.76 -0.12 -21.39
N GLU A 167 6.55 0.35 -21.63
CA GLU A 167 5.70 1.01 -20.60
C GLU A 167 5.39 0.07 -19.45
N GLU A 168 5.14 -1.21 -19.73
CA GLU A 168 4.80 -2.22 -18.73
C GLU A 168 5.96 -2.50 -17.77
N SER A 169 7.18 -2.66 -18.31
CA SER A 169 8.38 -2.87 -17.48
C SER A 169 8.69 -1.68 -16.58
N LEU A 170 8.46 -0.45 -17.05
CA LEU A 170 8.65 0.77 -16.26
C LEU A 170 7.55 0.90 -15.19
N ARG A 171 6.30 0.62 -15.53
CA ARG A 171 5.17 0.57 -14.61
C ARG A 171 5.43 -0.41 -13.46
N ASP A 172 5.95 -1.60 -13.74
CA ASP A 172 6.18 -2.64 -12.75
C ASP A 172 7.18 -2.20 -11.66
N MET A 173 8.11 -1.29 -11.98
CA MET A 173 9.00 -0.70 -10.98
C MET A 173 8.25 0.18 -9.97
N PHE A 174 7.24 0.93 -10.41
CA PHE A 174 6.38 1.70 -9.51
C PHE A 174 5.48 0.79 -8.69
N LEU A 175 4.92 -0.26 -9.28
CA LEU A 175 4.12 -1.27 -8.57
C LEU A 175 4.94 -1.91 -7.45
N LEU A 176 6.14 -2.41 -7.77
CA LEU A 176 7.05 -3.00 -6.78
C LEU A 176 7.33 -2.02 -5.63
N ARG A 177 7.56 -0.73 -5.95
CA ARG A 177 7.80 0.30 -4.93
C ARG A 177 6.61 0.50 -4.01
N LEU A 178 5.40 0.54 -4.58
CA LEU A 178 4.16 0.73 -3.83
C LEU A 178 3.82 -0.50 -2.98
N GLU A 179 3.99 -1.70 -3.51
CA GLU A 179 3.80 -2.95 -2.78
C GLU A 179 4.75 -3.09 -1.57
N CYS A 180 6.01 -2.67 -1.75
CA CYS A 180 6.97 -2.69 -0.64
C CYS A 180 6.65 -1.67 0.46
N ARG A 181 5.87 -0.63 0.15
CA ARG A 181 5.62 0.48 1.09
C ARG A 181 4.30 0.36 1.84
N TYR A 182 3.27 -0.20 1.22
CA TYR A 182 1.92 -0.20 1.77
C TYR A 182 1.44 -1.61 2.09
N ASP A 183 0.89 -1.78 3.30
CA ASP A 183 0.15 -2.97 3.72
C ASP A 183 -1.34 -2.81 3.37
N ASN A 184 -2.04 -3.93 3.23
CA ASN A 184 -3.49 -3.99 2.98
C ASN A 184 -3.94 -3.26 1.69
N VAL A 185 -3.01 -3.06 0.76
CA VAL A 185 -3.30 -2.57 -0.58
C VAL A 185 -2.80 -3.60 -1.56
N THR A 186 -3.67 -4.02 -2.45
CA THR A 186 -3.24 -4.82 -3.60
C THR A 186 -2.87 -3.86 -4.71
N ALA A 187 -1.58 -3.73 -5.00
CA ALA A 187 -1.10 -3.04 -6.18
C ALA A 187 -1.13 -4.01 -7.34
N THR A 188 -1.88 -3.69 -8.38
CA THR A 188 -2.00 -4.54 -9.56
C THR A 188 -1.79 -3.74 -10.82
N GLY A 189 -1.00 -4.31 -11.74
CA GLY A 189 -0.92 -3.85 -13.12
C GLY A 189 -1.99 -4.55 -13.98
N GLU A 190 -2.36 -3.91 -15.08
CA GLU A 190 -3.32 -4.45 -16.05
C GLU A 190 -4.66 -4.92 -15.43
N THR A 191 -5.11 -4.29 -14.36
CA THR A 191 -6.41 -4.62 -13.74
C THR A 191 -7.53 -4.13 -14.64
N PHE A 192 -8.48 -5.04 -14.93
CA PHE A 192 -9.71 -4.66 -15.61
C PHE A 192 -10.55 -3.76 -14.70
N ASN A 193 -10.78 -2.53 -15.16
CA ASN A 193 -11.57 -1.56 -14.45
C ASN A 193 -12.59 -0.94 -15.41
N TYR A 194 -13.85 -0.91 -15.03
CA TYR A 194 -15.00 -0.41 -15.78
C TYR A 194 -15.04 -0.76 -17.28
N GLY A 195 -14.09 -0.39 -18.10
CA GLY A 195 -14.08 -0.66 -19.54
C GLY A 195 -12.69 -0.92 -20.12
N GLY A 196 -11.66 -1.10 -19.29
CA GLY A 196 -10.30 -1.31 -19.77
C GLY A 196 -9.34 -1.82 -18.72
N LYS A 197 -8.08 -1.98 -19.11
CA LYS A 197 -6.96 -2.32 -18.24
C LYS A 197 -6.26 -1.04 -17.79
N THR A 198 -6.06 -0.87 -16.48
CA THR A 198 -5.27 0.22 -15.89
C THR A 198 -3.82 -0.21 -15.71
N ASP A 199 -2.88 0.72 -15.88
CA ASP A 199 -1.47 0.41 -15.67
C ASP A 199 -1.14 0.23 -14.18
N ILE A 200 -1.63 1.13 -13.31
CA ILE A 200 -1.47 1.04 -11.86
C ILE A 200 -2.84 1.19 -11.22
N CYS A 201 -3.23 0.22 -10.40
CA CYS A 201 -4.46 0.30 -9.62
C CYS A 201 -4.18 -0.13 -8.17
N LEU A 202 -4.37 0.78 -7.22
CA LEU A 202 -4.35 0.47 -5.80
C LEU A 202 -5.77 0.26 -5.32
N LYS A 203 -6.04 -0.91 -4.75
CA LYS A 203 -7.35 -1.27 -4.20
C LYS A 203 -7.27 -1.46 -2.69
N ASP A 204 -8.32 -1.08 -2.01
CA ASP A 204 -8.53 -1.44 -0.62
C ASP A 204 -8.75 -2.95 -0.49
N ALA A 205 -7.92 -3.61 0.30
CA ALA A 205 -7.94 -5.07 0.44
C ALA A 205 -9.25 -5.60 1.06
N THR A 206 -9.96 -4.76 1.81
CA THR A 206 -11.19 -5.15 2.52
C THR A 206 -12.43 -5.00 1.64
N SER A 207 -12.56 -3.86 0.96
CA SER A 207 -13.76 -3.54 0.16
C SER A 207 -13.57 -3.79 -1.33
N GLY A 208 -12.34 -3.97 -1.82
CA GLY A 208 -12.01 -4.04 -3.24
C GLY A 208 -12.19 -2.71 -4.00
N ALA A 209 -12.51 -1.61 -3.29
CA ALA A 209 -12.69 -0.30 -3.90
C ALA A 209 -11.37 0.25 -4.45
N ASN A 210 -11.43 0.91 -5.61
CA ASN A 210 -10.26 1.61 -6.14
C ASN A 210 -9.94 2.81 -5.25
N LEU A 211 -8.70 2.88 -4.80
CA LEU A 211 -8.19 4.00 -4.01
C LEU A 211 -7.42 4.98 -4.89
N PHE A 212 -6.61 4.46 -5.81
CA PHE A 212 -5.77 5.24 -6.71
C PHE A 212 -5.60 4.54 -8.04
N ILE A 213 -5.63 5.29 -9.12
CA ILE A 213 -5.44 4.79 -10.49
C ILE A 213 -4.39 5.66 -11.17
N ALA A 214 -3.44 5.04 -11.89
CA ALA A 214 -2.51 5.76 -12.73
C ALA A 214 -2.33 5.08 -14.09
N GLU A 215 -1.97 5.90 -15.08
CA GLU A 215 -1.65 5.50 -16.44
C GLU A 215 -0.21 5.92 -16.75
N CYS A 216 0.55 5.04 -17.35
CA CYS A 216 1.95 5.24 -17.76
C CYS A 216 2.05 5.28 -19.27
N LYS A 217 2.66 6.32 -19.83
CA LYS A 217 2.80 6.47 -21.29
C LYS A 217 4.15 7.03 -21.68
N PHE A 218 4.70 6.56 -22.79
CA PHE A 218 5.74 7.34 -23.45
C PHE A 218 5.16 8.63 -24.03
N TRP A 219 5.93 9.70 -23.95
CA TRP A 219 5.52 10.98 -24.51
C TRP A 219 5.55 10.94 -26.05
N HIS A 220 4.41 11.20 -26.67
CA HIS A 220 4.22 11.28 -28.12
C HIS A 220 3.54 12.60 -28.56
N GLY A 221 3.64 13.64 -27.72
CA GLY A 221 3.07 14.97 -28.01
C GLY A 221 1.69 15.20 -27.41
N ALA A 222 1.21 16.43 -27.55
CA ALA A 222 -0.01 16.91 -26.88
C ALA A 222 -1.27 16.10 -27.24
N LYS A 223 -1.41 15.68 -28.51
CA LYS A 223 -2.58 14.86 -28.92
C LYS A 223 -2.61 13.51 -28.19
N ALA A 224 -1.45 12.87 -28.06
CA ALA A 224 -1.35 11.60 -27.34
C ALA A 224 -1.63 11.79 -25.83
N MET A 225 -1.23 12.92 -25.26
CA MET A 225 -1.57 13.29 -23.88
C MET A 225 -3.09 13.43 -23.69
N HIS A 226 -3.77 14.16 -24.56
CA HIS A 226 -5.23 14.33 -24.50
C HIS A 226 -5.94 12.97 -24.60
N TYR A 227 -5.47 12.09 -25.50
CA TYR A 227 -6.00 10.74 -25.62
C TYR A 227 -5.77 9.90 -24.37
N ALA A 228 -4.60 10.02 -23.72
CA ALA A 228 -4.31 9.33 -22.47
C ALA A 228 -5.22 9.82 -21.32
N ILE A 229 -5.52 11.12 -21.29
CA ILE A 229 -6.49 11.68 -20.33
C ILE A 229 -7.90 11.13 -20.61
N ASP A 230 -8.37 11.16 -21.86
CA ASP A 230 -9.66 10.59 -22.23
C ASP A 230 -9.73 9.10 -21.86
N GLN A 231 -8.67 8.32 -22.14
CA GLN A 231 -8.59 6.91 -21.79
C GLN A 231 -8.70 6.70 -20.27
N LEU A 232 -7.95 7.46 -19.48
CA LEU A 232 -7.97 7.39 -18.03
C LEU A 232 -9.37 7.69 -17.48
N PHE A 233 -10.02 8.75 -17.96
CA PHE A 233 -11.29 9.23 -17.43
C PHE A 233 -12.51 8.44 -17.93
N GLU A 234 -12.53 8.06 -19.21
CA GLU A 234 -13.70 7.41 -19.81
C GLU A 234 -13.72 5.90 -19.58
N ARG A 235 -12.53 5.28 -19.49
CA ARG A 235 -12.44 3.81 -19.40
C ARG A 235 -12.25 3.29 -17.98
N TYR A 236 -11.61 4.07 -17.11
CA TYR A 236 -11.15 3.53 -15.82
C TYR A 236 -11.83 4.13 -14.61
N LEU A 237 -12.41 5.33 -14.72
CA LEU A 237 -12.99 6.03 -13.59
C LEU A 237 -14.50 5.84 -13.50
N THR A 238 -14.95 5.74 -12.26
CA THR A 238 -16.35 5.80 -11.88
C THR A 238 -16.59 7.04 -11.01
N VAL A 239 -17.83 7.34 -10.68
CA VAL A 239 -18.21 8.44 -9.77
C VAL A 239 -17.56 8.36 -8.38
N ARG A 240 -16.93 7.22 -8.06
CA ARG A 240 -16.29 6.96 -6.76
C ARG A 240 -14.79 7.18 -6.78
N ASP A 241 -14.17 7.17 -7.95
CA ASP A 241 -12.74 7.34 -8.13
C ASP A 241 -12.42 8.84 -8.24
N THR A 242 -11.57 9.37 -7.37
CA THR A 242 -11.29 10.82 -7.29
C THR A 242 -9.83 11.17 -7.40
N LYS A 243 -8.93 10.21 -7.30
CA LYS A 243 -7.49 10.42 -7.18
C LYS A 243 -6.73 9.59 -8.18
N VAL A 244 -6.10 10.27 -9.13
CA VAL A 244 -5.46 9.66 -10.30
C VAL A 244 -4.11 10.29 -10.60
N ALA A 245 -3.29 9.59 -11.37
CA ALA A 245 -2.07 10.15 -11.93
C ALA A 245 -1.87 9.75 -13.39
N LEU A 246 -1.12 10.57 -14.10
CA LEU A 246 -0.64 10.33 -15.45
C LEU A 246 0.87 10.47 -15.46
N ILE A 247 1.58 9.43 -15.86
CA ILE A 247 3.02 9.34 -15.79
C ILE A 247 3.57 9.29 -17.22
N PHE A 248 4.37 10.28 -17.59
CA PHE A 248 5.01 10.34 -18.89
C PHE A 248 6.48 10.00 -18.83
N PHE A 249 6.92 9.14 -19.72
CA PHE A 249 8.31 8.82 -19.97
C PHE A 249 8.80 9.51 -21.26
N VAL A 250 9.79 10.37 -21.14
CA VAL A 250 10.33 11.16 -22.24
C VAL A 250 11.68 10.59 -22.69
N LYS A 251 11.73 10.07 -23.93
CA LYS A 251 12.95 9.50 -24.54
C LYS A 251 13.79 10.52 -25.33
N GLY A 252 13.25 11.71 -25.56
CA GLY A 252 13.90 12.76 -26.35
C GLY A 252 14.75 13.70 -25.51
N ASP A 253 15.65 14.43 -26.16
CA ASP A 253 16.61 15.32 -25.50
C ASP A 253 16.02 16.63 -24.98
N ASN A 254 14.85 17.06 -25.50
CA ASN A 254 14.22 18.33 -25.17
C ASN A 254 13.19 18.21 -24.03
N PHE A 255 13.64 17.79 -22.86
CA PHE A 255 12.77 17.56 -21.71
C PHE A 255 11.99 18.83 -21.26
N THR A 256 12.67 19.99 -21.21
CA THR A 256 12.03 21.27 -20.83
C THR A 256 10.90 21.63 -21.80
N SER A 257 11.08 21.45 -23.09
CA SER A 257 10.04 21.76 -24.08
C SER A 257 8.82 20.83 -23.96
N VAL A 258 9.01 19.60 -23.46
CA VAL A 258 7.90 18.69 -23.15
C VAL A 258 7.12 19.21 -21.94
N ILE A 259 7.80 19.65 -20.88
CA ILE A 259 7.15 20.26 -19.72
C ILE A 259 6.33 21.47 -20.13
N ASP A 260 6.92 22.40 -20.90
CA ASP A 260 6.23 23.59 -21.41
C ASP A 260 5.02 23.23 -22.28
N SER A 261 5.15 22.22 -23.13
CA SER A 261 4.04 21.73 -23.94
C SER A 261 2.90 21.20 -23.08
N ILE A 262 3.20 20.40 -22.03
CA ILE A 262 2.19 19.86 -21.12
C ILE A 262 1.50 21.02 -20.37
N LYS A 263 2.25 21.94 -19.79
CA LYS A 263 1.69 23.11 -19.07
C LYS A 263 0.77 23.95 -19.94
N LYS A 264 1.10 24.09 -21.23
CA LYS A 264 0.33 24.88 -22.17
C LYS A 264 -0.91 24.16 -22.69
N GLU A 265 -0.75 22.91 -23.06
CA GLU A 265 -1.80 22.17 -23.80
C GLU A 265 -2.79 21.45 -22.86
N LEU A 266 -2.37 21.00 -21.66
CA LEU A 266 -3.24 20.30 -20.74
C LEU A 266 -4.47 21.13 -20.30
N PRO A 267 -4.36 22.44 -20.03
CA PRO A 267 -5.51 23.28 -19.72
C PRO A 267 -6.52 23.44 -20.87
N THR A 268 -6.18 23.05 -22.09
CA THR A 268 -7.10 23.10 -23.23
C THR A 268 -8.01 21.87 -23.32
N HIS A 269 -7.82 20.90 -22.46
CA HIS A 269 -8.63 19.68 -22.43
C HIS A 269 -10.07 19.97 -21.97
N LYS A 270 -11.06 19.33 -22.62
CA LYS A 270 -12.51 19.53 -22.38
C LYS A 270 -12.97 19.34 -20.94
N LEU A 271 -12.28 18.46 -20.17
CA LEU A 271 -12.60 18.12 -18.78
C LEU A 271 -11.80 18.94 -17.76
N PHE A 272 -10.93 19.84 -18.21
CA PHE A 272 -10.09 20.65 -17.34
C PHE A 272 -10.90 21.67 -16.54
N VAL A 273 -10.64 21.77 -15.23
CA VAL A 273 -11.27 22.77 -14.36
C VAL A 273 -10.27 23.85 -13.96
N ARG A 274 -9.14 23.46 -13.37
CA ARG A 274 -8.11 24.43 -12.94
C ARG A 274 -6.76 23.77 -12.65
N ASN A 275 -5.71 24.55 -12.69
CA ASN A 275 -4.41 24.21 -12.12
C ASN A 275 -4.49 24.27 -10.59
N SER A 276 -3.93 23.28 -9.89
CA SER A 276 -3.92 23.19 -8.43
C SER A 276 -2.52 23.39 -7.83
N GLY A 277 -1.50 23.55 -8.67
CA GLY A 277 -0.14 23.85 -8.25
C GLY A 277 0.93 22.92 -8.84
N GLU A 278 2.16 23.21 -8.50
CA GLU A 278 3.35 22.44 -8.88
C GLU A 278 3.94 21.82 -7.61
N ARG A 279 4.11 20.52 -7.60
CA ARG A 279 4.73 19.81 -6.47
C ARG A 279 6.23 19.72 -6.58
N ALA A 280 6.72 19.64 -7.82
CA ALA A 280 8.12 19.56 -8.16
C ALA A 280 8.35 20.03 -9.60
N GLU A 281 9.60 20.10 -10.03
CA GLU A 281 10.00 20.56 -11.36
C GLU A 281 9.27 19.85 -12.51
N SER A 282 8.96 18.55 -12.34
CA SER A 282 8.27 17.72 -13.32
C SER A 282 7.05 16.99 -12.74
N SER A 283 6.37 17.61 -11.75
CA SER A 283 5.16 17.06 -11.13
C SER A 283 4.15 18.19 -10.89
N PHE A 284 2.98 18.06 -11.53
CA PHE A 284 1.96 19.12 -11.61
C PHE A 284 0.59 18.61 -11.23
N SER A 285 -0.09 19.35 -10.36
CA SER A 285 -1.42 19.01 -9.85
C SER A 285 -2.50 19.78 -10.57
N TYR A 286 -3.52 19.09 -11.02
CA TYR A 286 -4.66 19.66 -11.73
C TYR A 286 -5.97 19.14 -11.15
N ILE A 287 -7.02 19.89 -11.34
CA ILE A 287 -8.40 19.47 -11.09
C ILE A 287 -9.13 19.37 -12.40
N PHE A 288 -9.74 18.25 -12.62
CA PHE A 288 -10.62 17.92 -13.73
C PHE A 288 -12.02 17.60 -13.18
N HIS A 289 -13.01 17.50 -14.05
CA HIS A 289 -14.30 16.93 -13.70
C HIS A 289 -14.50 15.57 -14.38
N LEU A 290 -15.39 14.76 -13.83
CA LEU A 290 -15.75 13.48 -14.44
C LEU A 290 -16.57 13.72 -15.72
N PRO A 291 -16.37 12.95 -16.82
CA PRO A 291 -17.13 13.12 -18.06
C PRO A 291 -18.65 13.01 -17.90
N THR A 292 -19.10 12.26 -16.89
CA THR A 292 -20.53 12.01 -16.62
C THR A 292 -21.12 12.90 -15.52
N ASP A 293 -20.29 13.71 -14.85
CA ASP A 293 -20.73 14.57 -13.74
C ASP A 293 -19.74 15.76 -13.55
N ASP A 294 -20.11 16.90 -14.08
CA ASP A 294 -19.28 18.13 -14.06
C ASP A 294 -19.07 18.66 -12.63
N ALA A 295 -19.92 18.30 -11.68
CA ALA A 295 -19.78 18.68 -10.28
C ALA A 295 -18.80 17.78 -9.50
N LYS A 296 -18.36 16.66 -10.09
CA LYS A 296 -17.46 15.71 -9.45
C LYS A 296 -16.00 16.03 -9.75
N PRO A 297 -15.22 16.58 -8.78
CA PRO A 297 -13.83 16.88 -8.99
C PRO A 297 -12.97 15.60 -8.99
N ILE A 298 -12.03 15.53 -9.92
CA ILE A 298 -10.99 14.52 -10.03
C ILE A 298 -9.64 15.21 -9.84
N TYR A 299 -8.84 14.70 -8.91
CA TYR A 299 -7.49 15.18 -8.64
C TYR A 299 -6.51 14.41 -9.50
N LEU A 300 -5.97 15.06 -10.52
CA LEU A 300 -5.00 14.50 -11.45
C LEU A 300 -3.61 15.04 -11.13
N GLU A 301 -2.67 14.15 -10.87
CA GLU A 301 -1.25 14.48 -10.85
C GLU A 301 -0.61 14.06 -12.17
N VAL A 302 0.13 14.96 -12.81
CA VAL A 302 0.91 14.66 -14.01
C VAL A 302 2.39 14.67 -13.65
N MET A 303 3.05 13.55 -13.81
CA MET A 303 4.47 13.38 -13.54
C MET A 303 5.22 13.05 -14.83
N ILE A 304 6.40 13.61 -14.99
CA ILE A 304 7.20 13.50 -16.22
C ILE A 304 8.60 13.07 -15.83
N PHE A 305 9.10 12.01 -16.49
CA PHE A 305 10.43 11.47 -16.23
C PHE A 305 11.24 11.41 -17.51
N HIS A 306 12.50 11.89 -17.43
CA HIS A 306 13.42 11.92 -18.55
C HIS A 306 14.23 10.62 -18.63
N LEU A 307 13.99 9.81 -19.66
CA LEU A 307 14.63 8.52 -19.89
C LEU A 307 15.32 8.53 -21.27
N PRO A 308 16.40 9.33 -21.46
CA PRO A 308 17.02 9.53 -22.76
C PRO A 308 17.66 8.24 -23.28
N LYS A 309 17.74 8.13 -24.60
CA LYS A 309 18.58 7.10 -25.23
C LYS A 309 20.04 7.41 -24.90
N LEU A 310 20.79 6.43 -24.41
CA LEU A 310 22.26 6.62 -24.34
C LEU A 310 22.79 6.82 -25.74
N LYS A 311 23.67 7.80 -25.90
CA LYS A 311 24.48 7.92 -27.12
C LYS A 311 25.37 6.68 -27.15
N GLU A 312 25.29 5.92 -28.22
CA GLU A 312 26.28 4.90 -28.53
C GLU A 312 27.62 5.65 -28.74
N ASP A 313 28.64 5.33 -27.92
CA ASP A 313 30.01 5.84 -28.05
C ASP A 313 30.66 5.28 -29.33
#